data_b9fcbe5bb709f2867108ebce7da00a5a
#
_entry.id   b9fcbe5bb709f2867108ebce7da00a5a
#
_cell.length_a   1.000
_cell.length_b   1.000
_cell.length_c   1.000
_cell.angle_alpha   90.00
_cell.angle_beta   90.00
_cell.angle_gamma   90.00
#
_symmetry.space_group_name_H-M   'P 1'
#
loop_
_entity.id
_entity.type
_entity.pdbx_description
1 polymer ?
#
loop_
_entity_poly.entity_id
_entity_poly.type
_entity_poly.pdbx_seq_one_letter_code
_entity_poly.pdbx_strand_id
1 'polypeptide(L)'
;MHKQSNRVRSTTVLLVRKDANVALAGDGQVTMGETVMKASAKKVRRLYNDQILAGFAGATGDAFSLLTRFESKLEQYHGNLERAAIELSKEWRTDKILRHLEALLVVADKKASFLLSGNGDVIAPDEGVLAIGSGGSYALAAARALIKNTDLSAREIAVESLRIAGEICIYSNQNIIVEEL
;
A
#
# COMPACT_ATOMS: atom_id res chain seq x y z
N MET A 1 29.44 -3.94 17.69
CA MET A 1 29.04 -4.68 16.47
C MET A 1 27.52 -4.55 16.33
N HIS A 2 27.06 -3.68 15.42
CA HIS A 2 25.64 -3.60 15.08
C HIS A 2 25.28 -4.89 14.33
N LYS A 3 24.34 -5.67 14.88
CA LYS A 3 23.69 -6.73 14.12
C LYS A 3 22.98 -6.05 12.93
N GLN A 4 23.56 -6.14 11.73
CA GLN A 4 22.85 -5.82 10.50
C GLN A 4 21.61 -6.71 10.46
N SER A 5 20.47 -6.09 10.58
CA SER A 5 19.18 -6.76 10.44
C SER A 5 19.04 -7.18 8.98
N ASN A 6 19.08 -8.47 8.68
CA ASN A 6 18.75 -9.06 7.36
C ASN A 6 17.24 -8.87 7.01
N ARG A 7 16.60 -7.84 7.53
CA ARG A 7 15.20 -7.53 7.22
C ARG A 7 15.09 -7.08 5.77
N VAL A 8 14.21 -7.72 5.03
CA VAL A 8 13.75 -7.23 3.75
C VAL A 8 13.02 -5.91 4.03
N ARG A 9 13.60 -4.82 3.58
CA ARG A 9 12.99 -3.48 3.60
C ARG A 9 12.86 -3.05 2.16
N SER A 10 11.71 -2.64 1.79
CA SER A 10 11.52 -1.77 0.65
C SER A 10 10.07 -1.82 0.24
N THR A 11 9.48 -0.73 0.29
CA THR A 11 8.19 -0.54 -0.35
C THR A 11 7.80 0.90 -0.13
N THR A 12 7.37 1.54 -1.17
CA THR A 12 6.56 2.73 -1.05
C THR A 12 5.30 2.48 -1.86
N VAL A 13 4.17 2.55 -1.19
CA VAL A 13 2.85 2.49 -1.83
C VAL A 13 2.09 3.74 -1.42
N LEU A 14 1.44 4.36 -2.39
CA LEU A 14 0.65 5.58 -2.22
C LEU A 14 -0.71 5.39 -2.89
N LEU A 15 -1.76 5.68 -2.15
CA LEU A 15 -3.12 5.81 -2.65
C LEU A 15 -3.50 7.30 -2.67
N VAL A 16 -4.06 7.72 -3.78
CA VAL A 16 -4.64 9.07 -3.95
C VAL A 16 -6.06 8.92 -4.44
N ARG A 17 -7.00 9.50 -3.71
CA ARG A 17 -8.38 9.71 -4.13
C ARG A 17 -8.59 11.19 -4.35
N LYS A 18 -8.95 11.56 -5.58
CA LYS A 18 -9.30 12.94 -5.94
C LYS A 18 -10.53 12.91 -6.83
N ASP A 19 -11.54 13.66 -6.46
CA ASP A 19 -12.86 13.66 -7.11
C ASP A 19 -13.46 12.23 -7.14
N ALA A 20 -13.82 11.73 -8.29
CA ALA A 20 -14.36 10.37 -8.47
C ALA A 20 -13.27 9.32 -8.78
N ASN A 21 -12.00 9.72 -8.89
CA ASN A 21 -10.90 8.87 -9.33
C ASN A 21 -10.05 8.39 -8.16
N VAL A 22 -9.61 7.14 -8.24
CA VAL A 22 -8.71 6.52 -7.28
C VAL A 22 -7.49 5.98 -8.00
N ALA A 23 -6.30 6.40 -7.59
CA ALA A 23 -5.04 5.87 -8.07
C ALA A 23 -4.27 5.22 -6.91
N LEU A 24 -3.82 3.99 -7.11
CA LEU A 24 -2.94 3.28 -6.20
C LEU A 24 -1.63 3.01 -6.93
N ALA A 25 -0.55 3.57 -6.43
CA ALA A 25 0.77 3.48 -7.03
C ALA A 25 1.78 2.84 -6.09
N GLY A 26 2.76 2.13 -6.65
CA GLY A 26 3.86 1.54 -5.88
C GLY A 26 5.16 1.60 -6.66
N ASP A 27 6.28 1.77 -5.94
CA ASP A 27 7.62 1.63 -6.50
C ASP A 27 7.98 0.15 -6.70
N GLY A 28 9.04 -0.12 -7.46
CA GLY A 28 9.46 -1.49 -7.79
C GLY A 28 10.57 -2.08 -6.92
N GLN A 29 11.13 -1.33 -5.97
CA GLN A 29 12.35 -1.76 -5.28
C GLN A 29 12.09 -2.80 -4.19
N VAL A 30 12.93 -3.84 -4.15
CA VAL A 30 13.06 -4.79 -3.04
C VAL A 30 14.52 -4.79 -2.59
N THR A 31 14.75 -4.47 -1.31
CA THR A 31 16.08 -4.34 -0.71
C THR A 31 16.24 -5.32 0.44
N MET A 32 17.38 -5.96 0.54
CA MET A 32 17.78 -6.79 1.68
C MET A 32 19.04 -6.17 2.30
N GLY A 33 18.95 -5.66 3.51
CA GLY A 33 20.00 -4.88 4.13
C GLY A 33 20.31 -3.64 3.28
N GLU A 34 21.48 -3.60 2.67
CA GLU A 34 21.98 -2.50 1.81
C GLU A 34 21.98 -2.85 0.31
N THR A 35 21.44 -4.03 -0.06
CA THR A 35 21.48 -4.53 -1.44
C THR A 35 20.11 -4.51 -2.08
N VAL A 36 20.00 -3.91 -3.27
CA VAL A 36 18.79 -3.96 -4.10
C VAL A 36 18.71 -5.34 -4.75
N MET A 37 17.72 -6.14 -4.33
CA MET A 37 17.51 -7.50 -4.84
C MET A 37 16.63 -7.51 -6.09
N LYS A 38 15.71 -6.56 -6.20
CA LYS A 38 14.81 -6.42 -7.34
C LYS A 38 14.39 -4.95 -7.49
N ALA A 39 14.30 -4.49 -8.74
CA ALA A 39 13.93 -3.10 -9.05
C ALA A 39 12.53 -2.95 -9.69
N SER A 40 11.84 -4.07 -10.00
CA SER A 40 10.59 -4.11 -10.76
C SER A 40 9.51 -4.98 -10.11
N ALA A 41 9.44 -4.98 -8.78
CA ALA A 41 8.40 -5.72 -8.06
C ALA A 41 7.03 -5.05 -8.21
N LYS A 42 5.99 -5.86 -8.42
CA LYS A 42 4.61 -5.37 -8.42
C LYS A 42 4.06 -5.39 -7.00
N LYS A 43 3.84 -4.21 -6.43
CA LYS A 43 3.36 -4.01 -5.05
C LYS A 43 1.89 -3.59 -4.98
N VAL A 44 1.29 -3.33 -6.13
CA VAL A 44 -0.12 -2.98 -6.29
C VAL A 44 -0.82 -3.99 -7.18
N ARG A 45 -2.07 -4.31 -6.86
CA ARG A 45 -2.86 -5.34 -7.54
C ARG A 45 -4.33 -4.93 -7.63
N ARG A 46 -5.00 -5.48 -8.64
CA ARG A 46 -6.46 -5.48 -8.76
C ARG A 46 -7.01 -6.77 -8.20
N LEU A 47 -8.07 -6.68 -7.42
CA LEU A 47 -8.77 -7.79 -6.78
C LEU A 47 -10.25 -7.73 -7.12
N TYR A 48 -10.97 -8.85 -6.87
CA TYR A 48 -12.41 -8.94 -6.98
C TYR A 48 -12.97 -8.34 -8.28
N ASN A 49 -12.73 -9.02 -9.40
CA ASN A 49 -13.18 -8.59 -10.74
C ASN A 49 -12.71 -7.16 -11.10
N ASP A 50 -11.49 -6.81 -10.77
CA ASP A 50 -10.87 -5.51 -11.01
C ASP A 50 -11.57 -4.31 -10.33
N GLN A 51 -12.45 -4.55 -9.37
CA GLN A 51 -13.20 -3.51 -8.68
C GLN A 51 -12.49 -2.96 -7.45
N ILE A 52 -11.46 -3.63 -6.96
CA ILE A 52 -10.74 -3.27 -5.74
C ILE A 52 -9.25 -3.20 -6.04
N LEU A 53 -8.62 -2.15 -5.57
CA LEU A 53 -7.17 -2.00 -5.56
C LEU A 53 -6.61 -2.40 -4.20
N ALA A 54 -5.48 -3.10 -4.21
CA ALA A 54 -4.74 -3.46 -3.01
C ALA A 54 -3.24 -3.20 -3.20
N GLY A 55 -2.62 -2.60 -2.20
CA GLY A 55 -1.18 -2.37 -2.15
C GLY A 55 -0.63 -2.73 -0.77
N PHE A 56 0.58 -3.25 -0.73
CA PHE A 56 1.16 -3.76 0.50
C PHE A 56 2.59 -3.27 0.72
N ALA A 57 2.97 -3.16 1.99
CA ALA A 57 4.33 -2.91 2.45
C ALA A 57 4.69 -3.92 3.55
N GLY A 58 5.90 -4.47 3.48
CA GLY A 58 6.41 -5.48 4.40
C GLY A 58 7.16 -6.61 3.70
N ALA A 59 7.34 -7.75 4.37
CA ALA A 59 7.97 -8.91 3.77
C ALA A 59 7.08 -9.51 2.67
N THR A 60 7.68 -9.88 1.54
CA THR A 60 6.95 -10.34 0.35
C THR A 60 6.08 -11.57 0.63
N GLY A 61 6.58 -12.53 1.41
CA GLY A 61 5.82 -13.74 1.78
C GLY A 61 4.59 -13.43 2.64
N ASP A 62 4.72 -12.49 3.56
CA ASP A 62 3.65 -12.02 4.43
C ASP A 62 2.56 -11.32 3.63
N ALA A 63 2.98 -10.49 2.68
CA ALA A 63 2.07 -9.78 1.79
C ALA A 63 1.19 -10.71 0.95
N PHE A 64 1.77 -11.78 0.39
CA PHE A 64 0.98 -12.75 -0.38
C PHE A 64 -0.06 -13.47 0.48
N SER A 65 0.32 -13.89 1.69
CA SER A 65 -0.60 -14.54 2.62
C SER A 65 -1.79 -13.63 2.97
N LEU A 66 -1.52 -12.35 3.22
CA LEU A 66 -2.56 -11.36 3.53
C LEU A 66 -3.47 -11.08 2.33
N LEU A 67 -2.90 -10.94 1.14
CA LEU A 67 -3.69 -10.71 -0.08
C LEU A 67 -4.64 -11.88 -0.36
N THR A 68 -4.16 -13.12 -0.28
CA THR A 68 -5.00 -14.31 -0.48
C THR A 68 -6.15 -14.36 0.54
N ARG A 69 -5.87 -14.05 1.80
CA ARG A 69 -6.93 -13.99 2.83
C ARG A 69 -7.91 -12.86 2.59
N PHE A 70 -7.40 -11.70 2.13
CA PHE A 70 -8.26 -10.58 1.81
C PHE A 70 -9.19 -10.88 0.62
N GLU A 71 -8.69 -11.53 -0.42
CA GLU A 71 -9.50 -12.01 -1.54
C GLU A 71 -10.61 -12.95 -1.07
N SER A 72 -10.29 -13.91 -0.18
CA SER A 72 -11.31 -14.79 0.42
C SER A 72 -12.38 -14.01 1.20
N LYS A 73 -12.02 -12.94 1.91
CA LYS A 73 -13.00 -12.07 2.60
C LYS A 73 -13.85 -11.30 1.60
N LEU A 74 -13.26 -10.79 0.51
CA LEU A 74 -14.01 -10.10 -0.53
C LEU A 74 -15.05 -11.03 -1.18
N GLU A 75 -14.69 -12.27 -1.48
CA GLU A 75 -15.63 -13.27 -1.99
C GLU A 75 -16.73 -13.56 -0.96
N GLN A 76 -16.36 -13.80 0.31
CA GLN A 76 -17.30 -14.10 1.39
C GLN A 76 -18.32 -12.97 1.62
N TYR A 77 -17.90 -11.72 1.45
CA TYR A 77 -18.73 -10.53 1.70
C TYR A 77 -19.16 -9.83 0.40
N HIS A 78 -19.15 -10.54 -0.73
CA HIS A 78 -19.67 -10.07 -2.03
C HIS A 78 -19.10 -8.71 -2.45
N GLY A 79 -17.79 -8.51 -2.28
CA GLY A 79 -17.09 -7.29 -2.65
C GLY A 79 -17.31 -6.10 -1.70
N ASN A 80 -17.95 -6.29 -0.55
CA ASN A 80 -18.05 -5.24 0.47
C ASN A 80 -16.69 -4.97 1.10
N LEU A 81 -16.02 -3.91 0.62
CA LEU A 81 -14.65 -3.56 1.00
C LEU A 81 -14.51 -3.34 2.50
N GLU A 82 -15.39 -2.54 3.10
CA GLU A 82 -15.33 -2.19 4.52
C GLU A 82 -15.49 -3.43 5.41
N ARG A 83 -16.49 -4.27 5.09
CA ARG A 83 -16.72 -5.51 5.82
C ARG A 83 -15.52 -6.47 5.70
N ALA A 84 -15.01 -6.66 4.50
CA ALA A 84 -13.84 -7.50 4.26
C ALA A 84 -12.60 -7.00 5.02
N ALA A 85 -12.37 -5.68 5.04
CA ALA A 85 -11.27 -5.04 5.75
C ALA A 85 -11.37 -5.26 7.27
N ILE A 86 -12.54 -5.04 7.85
CA ILE A 86 -12.77 -5.25 9.29
C ILE A 86 -12.56 -6.72 9.68
N GLU A 87 -13.11 -7.65 8.92
CA GLU A 87 -13.02 -9.08 9.24
C GLU A 87 -11.60 -9.63 9.02
N LEU A 88 -10.86 -9.14 8.02
CA LEU A 88 -9.44 -9.46 7.89
C LEU A 88 -8.63 -8.93 9.08
N SER A 89 -8.85 -7.70 9.51
CA SER A 89 -8.12 -7.11 10.65
C SER A 89 -8.38 -7.84 11.96
N LYS A 90 -9.61 -8.30 12.21
CA LYS A 90 -9.93 -9.15 13.35
C LYS A 90 -9.18 -10.48 13.30
N GLU A 91 -9.19 -11.14 12.14
CA GLU A 91 -8.47 -12.39 11.92
C GLU A 91 -6.97 -12.19 12.08
N TRP A 92 -6.41 -11.14 11.47
CA TRP A 92 -4.99 -10.82 11.53
C TRP A 92 -4.49 -10.67 12.98
N ARG A 93 -5.25 -9.96 13.81
CA ARG A 93 -4.93 -9.75 15.22
C ARG A 93 -5.01 -11.04 16.06
N THR A 94 -5.97 -11.92 15.78
CA THR A 94 -6.30 -13.08 16.62
C THR A 94 -5.63 -14.38 16.18
N ASP A 95 -5.30 -14.51 14.90
CA ASP A 95 -4.61 -15.69 14.37
C ASP A 95 -3.17 -15.76 14.87
N LYS A 96 -2.75 -16.92 15.39
CA LYS A 96 -1.42 -17.11 15.97
C LYS A 96 -0.28 -16.94 14.98
N ILE A 97 -0.52 -17.19 13.70
CA ILE A 97 0.46 -17.07 12.63
C ILE A 97 0.44 -15.65 12.08
N LEU A 98 -0.74 -15.14 11.71
CA LEU A 98 -0.88 -13.84 11.08
C LEU A 98 -0.42 -12.67 11.95
N ARG A 99 -0.68 -12.70 13.25
CA ARG A 99 -0.28 -11.62 14.17
C ARG A 99 1.23 -11.33 14.23
N HIS A 100 2.05 -12.25 13.72
CA HIS A 100 3.51 -12.08 13.63
C HIS A 100 3.95 -11.44 12.30
N LEU A 101 3.03 -11.24 11.35
CA LEU A 101 3.32 -10.63 10.07
C LEU A 101 3.53 -9.12 10.26
N GLU A 102 4.71 -8.65 9.90
CA GLU A 102 5.04 -7.22 9.88
C GLU A 102 4.71 -6.66 8.49
N ALA A 103 3.46 -6.34 8.26
CA ALA A 103 2.99 -5.79 7.00
C ALA A 103 1.92 -4.70 7.23
N LEU A 104 1.75 -3.87 6.21
CA LEU A 104 0.65 -2.93 6.07
C LEU A 104 -0.04 -3.18 4.73
N LEU A 105 -1.34 -3.05 4.71
CA LEU A 105 -2.15 -3.21 3.52
C LEU A 105 -3.00 -1.95 3.30
N VAL A 106 -2.95 -1.39 2.09
CA VAL A 106 -3.85 -0.32 1.64
C VAL A 106 -4.81 -0.92 0.63
N VAL A 107 -6.10 -0.70 0.83
CA VAL A 107 -7.16 -1.18 -0.05
C VAL A 107 -8.12 -0.06 -0.42
N ALA A 108 -8.64 -0.10 -1.62
CA ALA A 108 -9.63 0.89 -2.07
C ALA A 108 -10.58 0.31 -3.11
N ASP A 109 -11.82 0.79 -3.07
CA ASP A 109 -12.77 0.74 -4.17
C ASP A 109 -13.15 2.15 -4.62
N LYS A 110 -14.16 2.31 -5.47
CA LYS A 110 -14.65 3.63 -5.90
C LYS A 110 -15.23 4.49 -4.78
N LYS A 111 -15.60 3.90 -3.63
CA LYS A 111 -16.32 4.59 -2.55
C LYS A 111 -15.46 4.85 -1.32
N ALA A 112 -14.61 3.89 -0.95
CA ALA A 112 -13.87 3.90 0.30
C ALA A 112 -12.40 3.50 0.12
N SER A 113 -11.58 3.85 1.10
CA SER A 113 -10.17 3.48 1.16
C SER A 113 -9.79 3.20 2.62
N PHE A 114 -9.00 2.16 2.85
CA PHE A 114 -8.57 1.76 4.18
C PHE A 114 -7.10 1.37 4.21
N LEU A 115 -6.46 1.70 5.32
CA LEU A 115 -5.18 1.13 5.73
C LEU A 115 -5.45 0.10 6.83
N LEU A 116 -4.90 -1.09 6.67
CA LEU A 116 -4.97 -2.18 7.63
C LEU A 116 -3.58 -2.49 8.18
N SER A 117 -3.51 -2.76 9.48
CA SER A 117 -2.27 -3.16 10.15
C SER A 117 -2.42 -4.51 10.88
N GLY A 118 -1.27 -5.15 11.16
CA GLY A 118 -1.21 -6.39 11.95
C GLY A 118 -1.68 -6.23 13.40
N ASN A 119 -1.78 -5.00 13.89
CA ASN A 119 -2.34 -4.70 15.20
C ASN A 119 -3.88 -4.72 15.24
N GLY A 120 -4.52 -4.84 14.08
CA GLY A 120 -5.97 -4.84 13.93
C GLY A 120 -6.55 -3.46 13.62
N ASP A 121 -5.71 -2.48 13.28
CA ASP A 121 -6.18 -1.15 12.89
C ASP A 121 -6.83 -1.19 11.51
N VAL A 122 -7.93 -0.46 11.36
CA VAL A 122 -8.58 -0.15 10.08
C VAL A 122 -8.79 1.35 10.04
N ILE A 123 -7.97 2.06 9.25
CA ILE A 123 -7.91 3.51 9.22
C ILE A 123 -8.40 4.01 7.87
N ALA A 124 -9.45 4.82 7.87
CA ALA A 124 -9.86 5.59 6.71
C ALA A 124 -9.11 6.94 6.68
N PRO A 125 -8.65 7.42 5.51
CA PRO A 125 -7.94 8.69 5.43
C PRO A 125 -8.90 9.89 5.47
N ASP A 126 -8.52 10.96 6.17
CA ASP A 126 -9.31 12.19 6.22
C ASP A 126 -9.28 12.96 4.88
N GLU A 127 -8.15 12.94 4.17
CA GLU A 127 -7.93 13.75 2.95
C GLU A 127 -7.82 12.89 1.67
N GLY A 128 -8.30 11.65 1.69
CA GLY A 128 -8.25 10.76 0.52
C GLY A 128 -6.86 10.24 0.13
N VAL A 129 -5.86 10.39 1.00
CA VAL A 129 -4.48 9.94 0.74
C VAL A 129 -4.02 8.98 1.82
N LEU A 130 -3.50 7.83 1.41
CA LEU A 130 -2.82 6.86 2.28
C LEU A 130 -1.46 6.51 1.70
N ALA A 131 -0.45 6.43 2.54
CA ALA A 131 0.88 5.98 2.13
C ALA A 131 1.46 5.01 3.15
N ILE A 132 2.16 3.98 2.66
CA ILE A 132 2.80 2.96 3.49
C ILE A 132 4.21 2.65 3.00
N GLY A 133 5.02 2.09 3.91
CA GLY A 133 6.38 1.67 3.62
C GLY A 133 7.43 2.74 3.85
N SER A 134 8.67 2.44 3.48
CA SER A 134 9.86 3.25 3.83
C SER A 134 9.82 4.67 3.27
N GLY A 135 9.35 4.85 2.05
CA GLY A 135 9.17 6.17 1.42
C GLY A 135 7.79 6.79 1.67
N GLY A 136 6.92 6.11 2.44
CA GLY A 136 5.51 6.49 2.59
C GLY A 136 5.32 7.91 3.11
N SER A 137 6.07 8.33 4.12
CA SER A 137 5.95 9.69 4.67
C SER A 137 6.32 10.80 3.67
N TYR A 138 7.32 10.56 2.83
CA TYR A 138 7.71 11.49 1.77
C TYR A 138 6.63 11.58 0.69
N ALA A 139 6.14 10.42 0.23
CA ALA A 139 5.05 10.34 -0.73
C ALA A 139 3.76 11.00 -0.21
N LEU A 140 3.41 10.77 1.06
CA LEU A 140 2.24 11.37 1.71
C LEU A 140 2.34 12.90 1.75
N ALA A 141 3.49 13.44 2.17
CA ALA A 141 3.69 14.87 2.25
C ALA A 141 3.62 15.53 0.86
N ALA A 142 4.26 14.91 -0.14
CA ALA A 142 4.21 15.37 -1.53
C ALA A 142 2.77 15.34 -2.09
N ALA A 143 2.05 14.23 -1.90
CA ALA A 143 0.66 14.10 -2.38
C ALA A 143 -0.28 15.14 -1.76
N ARG A 144 -0.18 15.38 -0.46
CA ARG A 144 -0.97 16.41 0.22
C ARG A 144 -0.68 17.81 -0.30
N ALA A 145 0.58 18.12 -0.59
CA ALA A 145 0.96 19.41 -1.17
C ALA A 145 0.42 19.57 -2.60
N LEU A 146 0.54 18.53 -3.42
CA LEU A 146 0.08 18.54 -4.82
C LEU A 146 -1.45 18.64 -4.91
N ILE A 147 -2.20 17.91 -4.09
CA ILE A 147 -3.68 18.00 -4.05
C ILE A 147 -4.14 19.43 -3.76
N LYS A 148 -3.48 20.10 -2.82
CA LYS A 148 -3.88 21.46 -2.37
C LYS A 148 -3.48 22.58 -3.33
N ASN A 149 -2.45 22.38 -4.12
CA ASN A 149 -1.82 23.48 -4.88
C ASN A 149 -1.79 23.24 -6.40
N THR A 150 -2.38 22.14 -6.92
CA THR A 150 -2.40 21.83 -8.34
C THR A 150 -3.72 21.22 -8.79
N ASP A 151 -3.96 21.29 -10.10
CA ASP A 151 -5.10 20.64 -10.76
C ASP A 151 -4.77 19.24 -11.30
N LEU A 152 -3.64 18.66 -10.90
CA LEU A 152 -3.23 17.33 -11.33
C LEU A 152 -4.29 16.27 -10.97
N SER A 153 -4.44 15.27 -11.83
CA SER A 153 -5.28 14.10 -11.58
C SER A 153 -4.75 13.23 -10.44
N ALA A 154 -5.59 12.34 -9.91
CA ALA A 154 -5.17 11.37 -8.88
C ALA A 154 -3.93 10.56 -9.33
N ARG A 155 -3.90 10.13 -10.59
CA ARG A 155 -2.77 9.41 -11.18
C ARG A 155 -1.49 10.24 -11.21
N GLU A 156 -1.56 11.46 -11.72
CA GLU A 156 -0.39 12.35 -11.83
C GLU A 156 0.18 12.69 -10.45
N ILE A 157 -0.69 12.96 -9.47
CA ILE A 157 -0.31 13.19 -8.08
C ILE A 157 0.39 11.95 -7.51
N ALA A 158 -0.16 10.75 -7.72
CA ALA A 158 0.43 9.52 -7.21
C ALA A 158 1.83 9.26 -7.81
N VAL A 159 1.98 9.44 -9.12
CA VAL A 159 3.26 9.25 -9.82
C VAL A 159 4.29 10.26 -9.34
N GLU A 160 3.95 11.55 -9.32
CA GLU A 160 4.89 12.60 -8.93
C GLU A 160 5.32 12.48 -7.47
N SER A 161 4.39 12.15 -6.58
CA SER A 161 4.68 11.94 -5.17
C SER A 161 5.62 10.75 -4.94
N LEU A 162 5.45 9.65 -5.67
CA LEU A 162 6.37 8.51 -5.60
C LEU A 162 7.73 8.83 -6.22
N ARG A 163 7.78 9.67 -7.25
CA ARG A 163 9.04 10.14 -7.83
C ARG A 163 9.84 10.93 -6.80
N ILE A 164 9.21 11.90 -6.13
CA ILE A 164 9.82 12.67 -5.05
C ILE A 164 10.29 11.75 -3.91
N ALA A 165 9.45 10.80 -3.50
CA ALA A 165 9.83 9.83 -2.48
C ALA A 165 11.04 8.99 -2.89
N GLY A 166 11.13 8.58 -4.17
CA GLY A 166 12.26 7.82 -4.71
C GLY A 166 13.56 8.59 -4.84
N GLU A 167 13.51 9.94 -4.88
CA GLU A 167 14.69 10.80 -4.84
C GLU A 167 15.26 10.97 -3.42
N ILE A 168 14.42 10.78 -2.39
CA ILE A 168 14.78 11.01 -0.99
C ILE A 168 15.08 9.69 -0.27
N CYS A 169 14.24 8.67 -0.50
CA CYS A 169 14.27 7.40 0.22
C CYS A 169 15.14 6.38 -0.52
N ILE A 170 16.26 5.98 0.08
CA ILE A 170 17.17 4.96 -0.49
C ILE A 170 16.53 3.58 -0.69
N TYR A 171 15.36 3.34 -0.08
CA TYR A 171 14.60 2.09 -0.19
C TYR A 171 13.47 2.18 -1.22
N SER A 172 13.41 3.23 -2.02
CA SER A 172 12.43 3.44 -3.10
C SER A 172 13.14 3.73 -4.41
N ASN A 173 12.47 3.45 -5.54
CA ASN A 173 13.00 3.75 -6.86
C ASN A 173 11.96 4.40 -7.78
N GLN A 174 12.36 4.71 -9.02
CA GLN A 174 11.55 5.38 -10.04
C GLN A 174 10.74 4.42 -10.92
N ASN A 175 10.77 3.10 -10.67
CA ASN A 175 9.98 2.11 -11.39
C ASN A 175 8.57 2.05 -10.82
N ILE A 176 7.75 3.02 -11.18
CA ILE A 176 6.41 3.23 -10.60
C ILE A 176 5.37 2.47 -11.43
N ILE A 177 4.56 1.67 -10.74
CA ILE A 177 3.38 1.00 -11.30
C ILE A 177 2.15 1.65 -10.69
N VAL A 178 1.17 1.99 -11.53
CA VAL A 178 -0.08 2.64 -11.11
C VAL A 178 -1.27 1.83 -11.60
N GLU A 179 -2.24 1.62 -10.72
CA GLU A 179 -3.57 1.08 -11.00
C GLU A 179 -4.62 2.12 -10.63
N GLU A 180 -5.74 2.18 -11.38
CA GLU A 180 -6.79 3.20 -11.23
C GLU A 180 -8.19 2.57 -11.24
N LEU A 181 -9.13 3.21 -10.53
CA LEU A 181 -10.57 2.90 -10.56
C LEU A 181 -11.38 4.14 -10.94
#